data_256c94ce9f4a3db93d6b85551704662e
#
_entry.id   256c94ce9f4a3db93d6b85551704662e
#
_cell.length_a   1.000
_cell.length_b   1.000
_cell.length_c   1.000
_cell.angle_alpha   90.00
_cell.angle_beta   90.00
_cell.angle_gamma   90.00
#
_symmetry.space_group_name_H-M   'P 1'
#
loop_
_entity.id
_entity.type
_entity.pdbx_description
1 polymer ?
#
loop_
_entity_poly.entity_id
_entity_poly.type
_entity_poly.pdbx_seq_one_letter_code
_entity_poly.pdbx_strand_id
1 'polypeptide(L)'
;LFRKTPFAFLGTFLMTFDFMHLAQTRLGTIDSYPVLFIILEFYFMMRYAYHSFYHEKFWKTLPSLFLSGLFMGLGMASKWIGIYAAVGLAVLFFTIFGTRTKEYIAARRELAEEKTLSAERRAQCENITSKYPKRALWTILCCVLFFVVIPLGIYIGSYYQFLRIDAPHHGLKEVWNYQLHMFNYHKGVFESHPFESSWWQWPLDIRNIWYYVSDSMPQGWVSSISALGNPAVWWTGLGCLIWCVVRAVQGYGKRDKRIWWVVIGFAANFLPWVLVPRVTFVYHYFASVPFIILATVLFFEDLYDKKTWAKPVIIGFMVLVVALYALFYPVLTGIPMTSFHASLLKWLPSWTLY
;
A
#
# COMPACT_ATOMS: atom_id res chain seq x y z
N LEU A 1 -3.41 -11.43 6.19
CA LEU A 1 -3.64 -11.98 4.85
C LEU A 1 -3.26 -13.47 4.79
N PHE A 2 -2.09 -13.83 5.30
CA PHE A 2 -1.56 -15.19 5.27
C PHE A 2 -1.73 -15.87 6.64
N ARG A 3 -2.35 -17.06 6.65
CA ARG A 3 -2.51 -17.88 7.85
C ARG A 3 -1.29 -18.78 8.10
N LYS A 4 -0.52 -19.08 7.05
CA LYS A 4 0.70 -19.88 7.11
C LYS A 4 1.90 -18.99 7.41
N THR A 5 2.54 -19.16 8.56
CA THR A 5 3.68 -18.37 9.02
C THR A 5 4.81 -18.21 7.99
N PRO A 6 5.20 -19.25 7.21
CA PRO A 6 6.26 -19.08 6.21
C PRO A 6 5.96 -18.02 5.15
N PHE A 7 4.69 -17.86 4.74
CA PHE A 7 4.30 -16.87 3.74
C PHE A 7 4.19 -15.46 4.33
N ALA A 8 3.78 -15.33 5.60
CA ALA A 8 3.88 -14.06 6.31
C ALA A 8 5.36 -13.62 6.44
N PHE A 9 6.24 -14.55 6.78
CA PHE A 9 7.69 -14.32 6.82
C PHE A 9 8.23 -13.90 5.44
N LEU A 10 7.85 -14.60 4.37
CA LEU A 10 8.28 -14.25 3.01
C LEU A 10 7.93 -12.80 2.65
N GLY A 11 6.71 -12.33 2.96
CA GLY A 11 6.32 -10.94 2.69
C GLY A 11 7.19 -9.93 3.44
N THR A 12 7.44 -10.15 4.72
CA THR A 12 8.33 -9.30 5.53
C THR A 12 9.78 -9.35 5.02
N PHE A 13 10.26 -10.54 4.67
CA PHE A 13 11.58 -10.75 4.10
C PHE A 13 11.78 -9.95 2.80
N LEU A 14 10.84 -10.04 1.85
CA LEU A 14 10.92 -9.30 0.58
C LEU A 14 10.92 -7.79 0.81
N MET A 15 10.13 -7.29 1.77
CA MET A 15 10.12 -5.87 2.12
C MET A 15 11.45 -5.44 2.76
N THR A 16 12.05 -6.27 3.62
CA THR A 16 13.33 -5.99 4.28
C THR A 16 14.49 -5.87 3.27
N PHE A 17 14.49 -6.70 2.24
CA PHE A 17 15.53 -6.72 1.21
C PHE A 17 15.15 -5.96 -0.07
N ASP A 18 14.12 -5.12 -0.01
CA ASP A 18 13.82 -4.19 -1.08
C ASP A 18 14.74 -2.96 -1.02
N PHE A 19 15.31 -2.56 -2.16
CA PHE A 19 16.29 -1.47 -2.23
C PHE A 19 15.63 -0.12 -1.96
N MET A 20 14.43 0.11 -2.50
CA MET A 20 13.69 1.35 -2.28
C MET A 20 13.35 1.53 -0.79
N HIS A 21 12.94 0.45 -0.12
CA HIS A 21 12.69 0.49 1.32
C HIS A 21 13.95 0.92 2.09
N LEU A 22 15.13 0.32 1.82
CA LEU A 22 16.37 0.72 2.48
C LEU A 22 16.71 2.18 2.19
N ALA A 23 16.74 2.58 0.91
CA ALA A 23 17.14 3.92 0.50
C ALA A 23 16.24 5.00 1.12
N GLN A 24 14.90 4.84 1.03
CA GLN A 24 13.95 5.83 1.52
C GLN A 24 13.89 5.91 3.06
N THR A 25 14.08 4.82 3.76
CA THR A 25 14.09 4.84 5.24
C THR A 25 15.39 5.39 5.80
N ARG A 26 16.51 5.21 5.10
CA ARG A 26 17.83 5.65 5.56
C ARG A 26 18.11 7.13 5.28
N LEU A 27 17.63 7.66 4.16
CA LEU A 27 17.89 9.05 3.76
C LEU A 27 17.07 10.10 4.54
N GLY A 28 16.24 9.69 5.48
CA GLY A 28 15.39 10.61 6.25
C GLY A 28 14.30 11.27 5.40
N THR A 29 13.92 10.67 4.27
CA THR A 29 12.79 11.14 3.46
C THR A 29 11.47 10.84 4.16
N ILE A 30 10.45 11.64 3.86
CA ILE A 30 9.13 11.48 4.46
C ILE A 30 8.40 10.21 3.99
N ASP A 31 8.82 9.62 2.87
CA ASP A 31 8.07 8.56 2.15
C ASP A 31 7.87 7.27 2.97
N SER A 32 8.75 6.98 3.92
CA SER A 32 8.63 5.80 4.80
C SER A 32 7.40 5.84 5.69
N TYR A 33 7.02 7.03 6.19
CA TYR A 33 5.88 7.19 7.10
C TYR A 33 4.54 6.91 6.40
N PRO A 34 4.19 7.56 5.27
CA PRO A 34 2.94 7.25 4.58
C PRO A 34 2.88 5.79 4.12
N VAL A 35 3.99 5.15 3.70
CA VAL A 35 3.99 3.73 3.35
C VAL A 35 3.67 2.84 4.55
N LEU A 36 4.25 3.12 5.73
CA LEU A 36 3.89 2.43 6.97
C LEU A 36 2.40 2.58 7.29
N PHE A 37 1.88 3.80 7.21
CA PHE A 37 0.47 4.06 7.51
C PHE A 37 -0.47 3.41 6.48
N ILE A 38 -0.10 3.37 5.20
CA ILE A 38 -0.82 2.63 4.15
C ILE A 38 -0.89 1.14 4.48
N ILE A 39 0.21 0.53 4.89
CA ILE A 39 0.21 -0.88 5.31
C ILE A 39 -0.74 -1.10 6.51
N LEU A 40 -0.68 -0.23 7.52
CA LEU A 40 -1.48 -0.36 8.73
C LEU A 40 -2.97 -0.12 8.48
N GLU A 41 -3.35 0.89 7.68
CA GLU A 41 -4.76 1.16 7.39
C GLU A 41 -5.42 0.00 6.63
N PHE A 42 -4.72 -0.58 5.62
CA PHE A 42 -5.18 -1.77 4.90
C PHE A 42 -5.21 -3.00 5.81
N TYR A 43 -4.23 -3.18 6.67
CA TYR A 43 -4.20 -4.28 7.65
C TYR A 43 -5.42 -4.23 8.58
N PHE A 44 -5.73 -3.07 9.14
CA PHE A 44 -6.86 -2.94 10.07
C PHE A 44 -8.22 -3.01 9.36
N MET A 45 -8.34 -2.49 8.14
CA MET A 45 -9.53 -2.70 7.31
C MET A 45 -9.75 -4.19 7.02
N MET A 46 -8.68 -4.93 6.73
CA MET A 46 -8.75 -6.37 6.53
C MET A 46 -9.18 -7.09 7.82
N ARG A 47 -8.63 -6.72 8.97
CA ARG A 47 -9.10 -7.25 10.26
C ARG A 47 -10.58 -6.99 10.48
N TYR A 48 -11.06 -5.78 10.17
CA TYR A 48 -12.49 -5.47 10.21
C TYR A 48 -13.32 -6.38 9.29
N ALA A 49 -12.83 -6.68 8.09
CA ALA A 49 -13.50 -7.57 7.16
C ALA A 49 -13.65 -9.01 7.66
N TYR A 50 -12.69 -9.48 8.48
CA TYR A 50 -12.73 -10.83 9.07
C TYR A 50 -13.62 -10.94 10.32
N HIS A 51 -14.05 -9.83 10.92
CA HIS A 51 -15.01 -9.89 12.03
C HIS A 51 -16.38 -10.32 11.55
N SER A 52 -17.01 -11.22 12.31
CA SER A 52 -18.38 -11.62 12.05
C SER A 52 -19.36 -10.49 12.37
N PHE A 53 -20.05 -10.00 11.33
CA PHE A 53 -20.97 -8.88 11.49
C PHE A 53 -22.22 -9.24 12.32
N TYR A 54 -22.62 -10.50 12.36
CA TYR A 54 -23.86 -10.94 13.00
C TYR A 54 -23.66 -11.72 14.30
N HIS A 55 -22.50 -12.39 14.48
CA HIS A 55 -22.27 -13.28 15.63
C HIS A 55 -21.44 -12.61 16.73
N GLU A 56 -20.51 -11.72 16.38
CA GLU A 56 -19.72 -11.00 17.38
C GLU A 56 -20.49 -9.80 17.98
N LYS A 57 -20.07 -9.35 19.16
CA LYS A 57 -20.57 -8.10 19.74
C LYS A 57 -20.09 -6.92 18.87
N PHE A 58 -21.00 -6.01 18.53
CA PHE A 58 -20.71 -4.90 17.59
C PHE A 58 -19.46 -4.09 17.97
N TRP A 59 -19.30 -3.73 19.23
CA TRP A 59 -18.15 -2.95 19.70
C TRP A 59 -16.79 -3.63 19.49
N LYS A 60 -16.75 -5.00 19.39
CA LYS A 60 -15.48 -5.72 19.14
C LYS A 60 -14.97 -5.52 17.72
N THR A 61 -15.85 -5.10 16.80
CA THR A 61 -15.48 -4.83 15.41
C THR A 61 -14.95 -3.40 15.21
N LEU A 62 -15.33 -2.47 16.11
CA LEU A 62 -15.00 -1.05 16.01
C LEU A 62 -13.50 -0.73 16.14
N PRO A 63 -12.71 -1.35 17.03
CA PRO A 63 -11.28 -1.03 17.14
C PRO A 63 -10.51 -1.20 15.84
N SER A 64 -10.81 -2.26 15.08
CA SER A 64 -10.18 -2.47 13.77
C SER A 64 -10.60 -1.38 12.77
N LEU A 65 -11.86 -0.99 12.75
CA LEU A 65 -12.37 0.06 11.88
C LEU A 65 -11.79 1.44 12.27
N PHE A 66 -11.75 1.75 13.57
CA PHE A 66 -11.13 2.96 14.11
C PHE A 66 -9.65 3.07 13.75
N LEU A 67 -8.86 2.01 13.99
CA LEU A 67 -7.43 2.01 13.69
C LEU A 67 -7.17 2.17 12.19
N SER A 68 -8.00 1.59 11.32
CA SER A 68 -7.91 1.84 9.89
C SER A 68 -8.06 3.33 9.55
N GLY A 69 -9.08 4.00 10.11
CA GLY A 69 -9.30 5.44 9.90
C GLY A 69 -8.22 6.31 10.55
N LEU A 70 -7.72 5.93 11.73
CA LEU A 70 -6.63 6.63 12.41
C LEU A 70 -5.36 6.64 11.56
N PHE A 71 -4.95 5.46 11.05
CA PHE A 71 -3.74 5.36 10.21
C PHE A 71 -3.92 6.02 8.85
N MET A 72 -5.12 6.00 8.27
CA MET A 72 -5.44 6.80 7.10
C MET A 72 -5.20 8.31 7.37
N GLY A 73 -5.70 8.83 8.50
CA GLY A 73 -5.48 10.22 8.88
C GLY A 73 -4.02 10.58 9.06
N LEU A 74 -3.23 9.71 9.72
CA LEU A 74 -1.79 9.88 9.89
C LEU A 74 -1.04 9.83 8.54
N GLY A 75 -1.45 8.93 7.64
CA GLY A 75 -0.90 8.84 6.29
C GLY A 75 -1.13 10.11 5.48
N MET A 76 -2.38 10.63 5.50
CA MET A 76 -2.74 11.88 4.82
C MET A 76 -2.00 13.10 5.39
N ALA A 77 -1.85 13.17 6.71
CA ALA A 77 -1.11 14.23 7.39
C ALA A 77 0.40 14.18 7.12
N SER A 78 0.94 13.01 6.84
CA SER A 78 2.35 12.83 6.48
C SER A 78 2.62 13.25 5.03
N LYS A 79 1.80 12.79 4.08
CA LYS A 79 1.93 13.10 2.64
C LYS A 79 0.61 12.84 1.93
N TRP A 80 0.24 13.69 0.99
CA TRP A 80 -1.04 13.58 0.25
C TRP A 80 -1.25 12.27 -0.53
N ILE A 81 -0.21 11.48 -0.72
CA ILE A 81 -0.34 10.13 -1.28
C ILE A 81 -1.28 9.23 -0.45
N GLY A 82 -1.40 9.49 0.87
CA GLY A 82 -2.38 8.82 1.73
C GLY A 82 -3.83 9.00 1.27
N ILE A 83 -4.16 10.06 0.52
CA ILE A 83 -5.50 10.25 -0.07
C ILE A 83 -5.79 9.18 -1.13
N TYR A 84 -4.78 8.76 -1.89
CA TYR A 84 -4.95 7.72 -2.90
C TYR A 84 -5.28 6.37 -2.25
N ALA A 85 -4.59 6.03 -1.18
CA ALA A 85 -4.87 4.83 -0.40
C ALA A 85 -6.29 4.83 0.19
N ALA A 86 -6.77 5.99 0.67
CA ALA A 86 -8.13 6.15 1.20
C ALA A 86 -9.22 5.77 0.18
N VAL A 87 -9.00 6.03 -1.12
CA VAL A 87 -9.93 5.59 -2.18
C VAL A 87 -10.01 4.06 -2.22
N GLY A 88 -8.87 3.37 -2.12
CA GLY A 88 -8.83 1.91 -2.05
C GLY A 88 -9.55 1.36 -0.82
N LEU A 89 -9.37 1.99 0.34
CA LEU A 89 -10.09 1.62 1.56
C LEU A 89 -11.61 1.80 1.40
N ALA A 90 -12.06 2.88 0.78
CA ALA A 90 -13.47 3.11 0.51
C ALA A 90 -14.06 2.02 -0.38
N VAL A 91 -13.36 1.65 -1.47
CA VAL A 91 -13.79 0.54 -2.36
C VAL A 91 -13.90 -0.77 -1.59
N LEU A 92 -12.91 -1.09 -0.76
CA LEU A 92 -12.92 -2.31 0.05
C LEU A 92 -14.05 -2.28 1.09
N PHE A 93 -14.21 -1.17 1.80
CA PHE A 93 -15.28 -1.01 2.80
C PHE A 93 -16.67 -1.19 2.17
N PHE A 94 -16.96 -0.48 1.07
CA PHE A 94 -18.26 -0.58 0.42
C PHE A 94 -18.51 -1.96 -0.21
N THR A 95 -17.47 -2.65 -0.66
CA THR A 95 -17.57 -4.06 -1.10
C THR A 95 -17.95 -4.98 0.05
N ILE A 96 -17.33 -4.83 1.22
CA ILE A 96 -17.63 -5.60 2.44
C ILE A 96 -19.06 -5.27 2.90
N PHE A 97 -19.39 -4.00 2.99
CA PHE A 97 -20.70 -3.53 3.43
C PHE A 97 -21.81 -3.98 2.48
N GLY A 98 -21.59 -3.87 1.17
CA GLY A 98 -22.51 -4.36 0.14
C GLY A 98 -22.75 -5.88 0.21
N THR A 99 -21.71 -6.67 0.57
CA THR A 99 -21.88 -8.12 0.80
C THR A 99 -22.82 -8.36 1.98
N ARG A 100 -22.64 -7.66 3.09
CA ARG A 100 -23.51 -7.74 4.28
C ARG A 100 -24.95 -7.30 3.99
N THR A 101 -25.12 -6.28 3.14
CA THR A 101 -26.43 -5.83 2.66
C THR A 101 -27.12 -6.91 1.82
N LYS A 102 -26.38 -7.57 0.92
CA LYS A 102 -26.93 -8.69 0.12
C LYS A 102 -27.35 -9.87 0.99
N GLU A 103 -26.56 -10.20 2.02
CA GLU A 103 -26.91 -11.24 3.01
C GLU A 103 -28.22 -10.90 3.74
N TYR A 104 -28.39 -9.64 4.13
CA TYR A 104 -29.64 -9.16 4.76
C TYR A 104 -30.85 -9.27 3.82
N ILE A 105 -30.71 -8.82 2.57
CA ILE A 105 -31.79 -8.88 1.57
C ILE A 105 -32.18 -10.33 1.30
N ALA A 106 -31.19 -11.21 1.13
CA ALA A 106 -31.42 -12.63 0.92
C ALA A 106 -32.14 -13.27 2.10
N ALA A 107 -31.68 -13.03 3.33
CA ALA A 107 -32.30 -13.55 4.54
C ALA A 107 -33.75 -13.07 4.71
N ARG A 108 -34.02 -11.79 4.41
CA ARG A 108 -35.39 -11.24 4.45
C ARG A 108 -36.31 -11.87 3.41
N ARG A 109 -35.79 -12.14 2.21
CA ARG A 109 -36.52 -12.78 1.13
C ARG A 109 -36.85 -14.25 1.48
N GLU A 110 -35.88 -15.00 1.97
CA GLU A 110 -36.06 -16.38 2.42
C GLU A 110 -37.15 -16.47 3.50
N LEU A 111 -37.15 -15.58 4.50
CA LEU A 111 -38.20 -15.57 5.54
C LEU A 111 -39.61 -15.25 5.01
N ALA A 112 -39.71 -14.48 3.91
CA ALA A 112 -40.98 -14.09 3.32
C ALA A 112 -41.54 -15.12 2.34
N GLU A 113 -40.70 -15.83 1.58
CA GLU A 113 -41.10 -16.70 0.48
C GLU A 113 -41.14 -18.19 0.84
N GLU A 114 -40.24 -18.65 1.72
CA GLU A 114 -40.13 -20.09 2.03
C GLU A 114 -40.93 -20.47 3.29
N LYS A 115 -42.01 -21.22 3.09
CA LYS A 115 -42.85 -21.76 4.19
C LYS A 115 -42.19 -22.92 4.94
N THR A 116 -41.18 -23.59 4.36
CA THR A 116 -40.55 -24.83 4.86
C THR A 116 -39.06 -24.70 5.15
N LEU A 117 -38.63 -23.56 5.72
CA LEU A 117 -37.25 -23.41 6.20
C LEU A 117 -36.96 -24.35 7.38
N SER A 118 -35.77 -24.97 7.40
CA SER A 118 -35.32 -25.67 8.61
C SER A 118 -35.26 -24.69 9.80
N ALA A 119 -35.46 -25.19 11.01
CA ALA A 119 -35.44 -24.37 12.22
C ALA A 119 -34.11 -23.59 12.36
N GLU A 120 -32.99 -24.25 12.03
CA GLU A 120 -31.65 -23.65 12.07
C GLU A 120 -31.51 -22.50 11.06
N ARG A 121 -31.94 -22.69 9.79
CA ARG A 121 -31.86 -21.67 8.75
C ARG A 121 -32.79 -20.48 9.07
N ARG A 122 -33.97 -20.74 9.60
CA ARG A 122 -34.89 -19.70 10.05
C ARG A 122 -34.24 -18.84 11.15
N ALA A 123 -33.67 -19.45 12.19
CA ALA A 123 -32.99 -18.75 13.27
C ALA A 123 -31.81 -17.92 12.77
N GLN A 124 -31.05 -18.41 11.78
CA GLN A 124 -29.98 -17.67 11.13
C GLN A 124 -30.52 -16.44 10.40
N CYS A 125 -31.56 -16.56 9.60
CA CYS A 125 -32.17 -15.45 8.87
C CYS A 125 -32.77 -14.40 9.83
N GLU A 126 -33.41 -14.83 10.91
CA GLU A 126 -33.95 -13.94 11.94
C GLU A 126 -32.83 -13.17 12.66
N ASN A 127 -31.71 -13.83 12.97
CA ASN A 127 -30.53 -13.17 13.56
C ASN A 127 -29.95 -12.10 12.63
N ILE A 128 -29.87 -12.38 11.31
CA ILE A 128 -29.39 -11.42 10.29
C ILE A 128 -30.34 -10.24 10.19
N THR A 129 -31.62 -10.50 10.01
CA THR A 129 -32.65 -9.47 9.76
C THR A 129 -32.87 -8.55 10.96
N SER A 130 -32.81 -9.08 12.18
CA SER A 130 -32.98 -8.31 13.40
C SER A 130 -31.78 -7.41 13.70
N LYS A 131 -30.54 -7.86 13.42
CA LYS A 131 -29.33 -7.11 13.77
C LYS A 131 -28.88 -6.13 12.72
N TYR A 132 -29.10 -6.41 11.44
CA TYR A 132 -28.55 -5.65 10.34
C TYR A 132 -28.92 -4.15 10.39
N PRO A 133 -30.18 -3.71 10.49
CA PRO A 133 -30.52 -2.31 10.34
C PRO A 133 -29.79 -1.42 11.37
N LYS A 134 -29.83 -1.83 12.64
CA LYS A 134 -29.15 -1.09 13.72
C LYS A 134 -27.64 -1.08 13.54
N ARG A 135 -27.04 -2.23 13.22
CA ARG A 135 -25.58 -2.34 13.04
C ARG A 135 -25.09 -1.59 11.81
N ALA A 136 -25.85 -1.62 10.71
CA ALA A 136 -25.54 -0.87 9.50
C ALA A 136 -25.53 0.63 9.78
N LEU A 137 -26.56 1.16 10.44
CA LEU A 137 -26.63 2.58 10.82
C LEU A 137 -25.44 2.98 11.69
N TRP A 138 -25.17 2.25 12.77
CA TRP A 138 -24.05 2.56 13.65
C TRP A 138 -22.69 2.42 12.96
N THR A 139 -22.53 1.45 12.05
CA THR A 139 -21.30 1.32 11.27
C THR A 139 -21.08 2.56 10.40
N ILE A 140 -22.10 3.06 9.71
CA ILE A 140 -21.98 4.27 8.88
C ILE A 140 -21.66 5.50 9.75
N LEU A 141 -22.35 5.67 10.89
CA LEU A 141 -22.05 6.77 11.80
C LEU A 141 -20.62 6.71 12.34
N CYS A 142 -20.16 5.53 12.73
CA CYS A 142 -18.76 5.32 13.14
C CYS A 142 -17.79 5.58 11.97
N CYS A 143 -18.13 5.23 10.73
CA CYS A 143 -17.30 5.53 9.57
C CYS A 143 -17.17 7.05 9.34
N VAL A 144 -18.24 7.82 9.49
CA VAL A 144 -18.14 9.29 9.41
C VAL A 144 -17.16 9.82 10.46
N LEU A 145 -17.24 9.33 11.70
CA LEU A 145 -16.31 9.71 12.76
C LEU A 145 -14.87 9.28 12.44
N PHE A 146 -14.67 8.01 12.06
CA PHE A 146 -13.33 7.40 11.95
C PHE A 146 -12.61 7.77 10.65
N PHE A 147 -13.33 7.96 9.55
CA PHE A 147 -12.74 8.23 8.22
C PHE A 147 -12.94 9.65 7.71
N VAL A 148 -13.68 10.51 8.45
CA VAL A 148 -13.82 11.93 8.09
C VAL A 148 -13.37 12.81 9.25
N VAL A 149 -14.04 12.73 10.42
CA VAL A 149 -13.81 13.68 11.52
C VAL A 149 -12.41 13.51 12.11
N ILE A 150 -12.01 12.27 12.43
CA ILE A 150 -10.70 12.00 13.02
C ILE A 150 -9.54 12.32 12.05
N PRO A 151 -9.53 11.85 10.78
CA PRO A 151 -8.52 12.23 9.82
C PRO A 151 -8.40 13.75 9.61
N LEU A 152 -9.53 14.45 9.52
CA LEU A 152 -9.54 15.90 9.40
C LEU A 152 -8.94 16.57 10.65
N GLY A 153 -9.30 16.08 11.84
CA GLY A 153 -8.73 16.55 13.11
C GLY A 153 -7.21 16.31 13.19
N ILE A 154 -6.72 15.14 12.76
CA ILE A 154 -5.29 14.83 12.69
C ILE A 154 -4.60 15.75 11.70
N TYR A 155 -5.18 15.93 10.51
CA TYR A 155 -4.62 16.77 9.46
C TYR A 155 -4.51 18.24 9.91
N ILE A 156 -5.56 18.81 10.47
CA ILE A 156 -5.52 20.19 11.03
C ILE A 156 -4.54 20.25 12.22
N GLY A 157 -4.56 19.24 13.09
CA GLY A 157 -3.65 19.15 14.22
C GLY A 157 -2.18 19.09 13.83
N SER A 158 -1.84 18.55 12.65
CA SER A 158 -0.47 18.55 12.13
C SER A 158 0.07 19.96 11.85
N TYR A 159 -0.81 20.95 11.68
CA TYR A 159 -0.46 22.37 11.55
C TYR A 159 -0.31 23.08 12.90
N TYR A 160 -0.32 22.38 14.03
CA TYR A 160 -0.26 22.99 15.36
C TYR A 160 0.88 24.01 15.52
N GLN A 161 2.08 23.69 15.07
CA GLN A 161 3.22 24.62 15.13
C GLN A 161 3.03 25.85 14.22
N PHE A 162 2.47 25.63 13.02
CA PHE A 162 2.15 26.71 12.10
C PHE A 162 1.10 27.68 12.68
N LEU A 163 0.08 27.14 13.37
CA LEU A 163 -0.98 27.93 14.02
C LEU A 163 -0.49 28.75 15.23
N ARG A 164 0.71 28.46 15.75
CA ARG A 164 1.32 29.20 16.87
C ARG A 164 2.23 30.36 16.45
N ILE A 165 2.36 30.61 15.18
CA ILE A 165 3.14 31.75 14.67
C ILE A 165 2.28 33.02 14.82
N ASP A 166 2.76 33.98 15.62
CA ASP A 166 2.00 35.19 15.94
C ASP A 166 2.20 36.33 14.93
N ALA A 167 3.34 36.38 14.25
CA ALA A 167 3.67 37.45 13.32
C ALA A 167 4.32 36.93 12.04
N PRO A 168 3.59 36.92 10.90
CA PRO A 168 2.18 37.26 10.74
C PRO A 168 1.26 36.22 11.39
N HIS A 169 0.10 36.64 11.90
CA HIS A 169 -0.86 35.75 12.56
C HIS A 169 -1.32 34.64 11.60
N HIS A 170 -1.27 33.38 12.07
CA HIS A 170 -1.69 32.20 11.33
C HIS A 170 -2.91 31.53 11.99
N GLY A 171 -4.06 31.57 11.31
CA GLY A 171 -5.29 30.91 11.72
C GLY A 171 -5.69 29.76 10.79
N LEU A 172 -6.89 29.24 10.97
CA LEU A 172 -7.45 28.18 10.11
C LEU A 172 -7.62 28.63 8.64
N LYS A 173 -7.85 29.93 8.41
CA LYS A 173 -7.92 30.50 7.07
C LYS A 173 -6.57 30.39 6.35
N GLU A 174 -5.48 30.65 7.06
CA GLU A 174 -4.13 30.55 6.52
C GLU A 174 -3.76 29.08 6.26
N VAL A 175 -4.20 28.13 7.09
CA VAL A 175 -4.07 26.70 6.80
C VAL A 175 -4.78 26.34 5.50
N TRP A 176 -6.01 26.84 5.29
CA TRP A 176 -6.74 26.62 4.04
C TRP A 176 -6.05 27.25 2.83
N ASN A 177 -5.60 28.49 2.94
CA ASN A 177 -4.86 29.18 1.88
C ASN A 177 -3.56 28.41 1.53
N TYR A 178 -2.91 27.83 2.53
CA TYR A 178 -1.73 27.01 2.32
C TYR A 178 -2.03 25.71 1.55
N GLN A 179 -3.21 25.08 1.76
CA GLN A 179 -3.64 23.95 0.93
C GLN A 179 -3.79 24.36 -0.53
N LEU A 180 -4.44 25.49 -0.79
CA LEU A 180 -4.59 26.01 -2.16
C LEU A 180 -3.24 26.36 -2.79
N HIS A 181 -2.34 26.95 -2.01
CA HIS A 181 -0.98 27.23 -2.47
C HIS A 181 -0.22 25.95 -2.84
N MET A 182 -0.23 24.93 -1.96
CA MET A 182 0.42 23.64 -2.24
C MET A 182 -0.18 22.96 -3.48
N PHE A 183 -1.50 22.97 -3.62
CA PHE A 183 -2.16 22.39 -4.78
C PHE A 183 -1.75 23.09 -6.07
N ASN A 184 -1.76 24.44 -6.10
CA ASN A 184 -1.38 25.23 -7.25
C ASN A 184 0.12 25.08 -7.57
N TYR A 185 0.97 25.08 -6.55
CA TYR A 185 2.41 24.82 -6.71
C TYR A 185 2.64 23.45 -7.38
N HIS A 186 2.07 22.40 -6.85
CA HIS A 186 2.24 21.06 -7.42
C HIS A 186 1.61 20.91 -8.81
N LYS A 187 0.58 21.68 -9.15
CA LYS A 187 0.02 21.70 -10.49
C LYS A 187 0.93 22.40 -11.51
N GLY A 188 1.75 23.35 -11.04
CA GLY A 188 2.60 24.20 -11.88
C GLY A 188 4.07 23.78 -12.00
N VAL A 189 4.49 22.66 -11.38
CA VAL A 189 5.89 22.19 -11.47
C VAL A 189 6.09 21.42 -12.77
N PHE A 190 6.54 22.14 -13.79
CA PHE A 190 6.86 21.57 -15.12
C PHE A 190 8.35 21.61 -15.46
N GLU A 191 9.20 22.09 -14.53
CA GLU A 191 10.65 22.12 -14.74
C GLU A 191 11.16 20.68 -14.85
N SER A 192 11.87 20.38 -15.96
CA SER A 192 12.45 19.06 -16.19
C SER A 192 13.54 18.78 -15.16
N HIS A 193 13.60 17.55 -14.68
CA HIS A 193 14.63 17.11 -13.75
C HIS A 193 15.40 15.92 -14.33
N PRO A 194 16.74 15.86 -14.23
CA PRO A 194 17.55 14.79 -14.83
C PRO A 194 17.13 13.37 -14.46
N PHE A 195 16.50 13.19 -13.28
CA PHE A 195 16.05 11.89 -12.77
C PHE A 195 14.52 11.74 -12.75
N GLU A 196 13.80 12.60 -13.48
CA GLU A 196 12.36 12.43 -13.63
C GLU A 196 12.03 11.11 -14.31
N SER A 197 10.91 10.52 -13.92
CA SER A 197 10.42 9.28 -14.50
C SER A 197 8.90 9.23 -14.50
N SER A 198 8.33 8.74 -15.59
CA SER A 198 6.88 8.57 -15.74
C SER A 198 6.38 7.35 -14.97
N TRP A 199 5.14 7.39 -14.54
CA TRP A 199 4.49 6.33 -13.76
C TRP A 199 4.64 4.91 -14.35
N TRP A 200 4.59 4.76 -15.67
CA TRP A 200 4.72 3.47 -16.36
C TRP A 200 6.14 2.88 -16.32
N GLN A 201 7.16 3.71 -16.09
CA GLN A 201 8.55 3.29 -16.00
C GLN A 201 8.87 2.64 -14.64
N TRP A 202 8.10 2.98 -13.59
CA TRP A 202 8.41 2.57 -12.23
C TRP A 202 8.31 1.06 -11.99
N PRO A 203 7.22 0.35 -12.42
CA PRO A 203 7.16 -1.10 -12.22
C PRO A 203 8.26 -1.88 -12.93
N LEU A 204 8.84 -1.29 -13.97
CA LEU A 204 9.95 -1.86 -14.76
C LEU A 204 11.32 -1.40 -14.25
N ASP A 205 11.33 -0.51 -13.27
CA ASP A 205 12.55 0.09 -12.69
C ASP A 205 13.48 0.70 -13.74
N ILE A 206 12.89 1.34 -14.77
CA ILE A 206 13.63 1.85 -15.94
C ILE A 206 14.60 2.95 -15.54
N ARG A 207 14.24 3.81 -14.58
CA ARG A 207 15.03 4.96 -14.19
C ARG A 207 15.08 5.10 -12.68
N ASN A 208 16.30 5.05 -12.12
CA ASN A 208 16.56 5.31 -10.70
C ASN A 208 16.56 6.81 -10.40
N ILE A 209 16.57 7.18 -9.12
CA ILE A 209 16.90 8.52 -8.66
C ILE A 209 18.26 8.50 -7.98
N TRP A 210 19.11 9.47 -8.34
CA TRP A 210 20.43 9.62 -7.82
C TRP A 210 20.46 10.73 -6.77
N TYR A 211 20.77 10.39 -5.53
CA TYR A 211 20.69 11.30 -4.39
C TYR A 211 22.01 11.92 -3.98
N TYR A 212 23.10 11.19 -4.17
CA TYR A 212 24.40 11.63 -3.69
C TYR A 212 25.54 11.00 -4.49
N VAL A 213 26.60 11.77 -4.66
CA VAL A 213 27.92 11.31 -5.09
C VAL A 213 29.00 12.07 -4.31
N SER A 214 30.08 11.41 -3.97
CA SER A 214 31.24 12.03 -3.34
C SER A 214 32.24 12.51 -4.39
N ASP A 215 32.65 13.76 -4.28
CA ASP A 215 33.67 14.38 -5.15
C ASP A 215 35.12 14.09 -4.66
N SER A 216 35.29 13.46 -3.48
CA SER A 216 36.58 13.26 -2.82
C SER A 216 37.10 11.83 -2.87
N MET A 217 36.61 11.01 -3.81
CA MET A 217 37.08 9.63 -3.94
C MET A 217 38.39 9.52 -4.69
N PRO A 218 39.28 8.58 -4.31
CA PRO A 218 40.47 8.25 -5.08
C PRO A 218 40.15 7.83 -6.50
N GLN A 219 41.11 7.98 -7.43
CA GLN A 219 40.93 7.50 -8.80
C GLN A 219 40.55 6.00 -8.84
N GLY A 220 39.52 5.67 -9.62
CA GLY A 220 39.01 4.29 -9.72
C GLY A 220 38.03 3.89 -8.60
N TRP A 221 37.70 4.80 -7.68
CA TRP A 221 36.69 4.59 -6.63
C TRP A 221 35.56 5.58 -6.75
N VAL A 222 34.36 5.15 -6.34
CA VAL A 222 33.14 5.94 -6.30
C VAL A 222 32.39 5.68 -5.01
N SER A 223 31.73 6.72 -4.50
CA SER A 223 30.77 6.62 -3.40
C SER A 223 29.53 7.38 -3.82
N SER A 224 28.41 6.69 -3.92
CA SER A 224 27.17 7.32 -4.35
C SER A 224 25.96 6.66 -3.68
N ILE A 225 24.82 7.38 -3.65
CA ILE A 225 23.56 6.87 -3.16
C ILE A 225 22.52 7.02 -4.26
N SER A 226 21.95 5.90 -4.70
CA SER A 226 20.84 5.82 -5.65
C SER A 226 19.69 5.03 -5.06
N ALA A 227 18.46 5.44 -5.36
CA ALA A 227 17.26 4.69 -5.03
C ALA A 227 16.63 4.09 -6.29
N LEU A 228 16.41 2.80 -6.24
CA LEU A 228 15.78 1.94 -7.27
C LEU A 228 15.13 0.76 -6.54
N GLY A 229 14.39 -0.05 -7.27
CA GLY A 229 13.83 -1.30 -6.72
C GLY A 229 14.83 -2.45 -6.72
N ASN A 230 14.62 -3.46 -5.86
CA ASN A 230 15.31 -4.73 -6.05
C ASN A 230 14.72 -5.43 -7.29
N PRO A 231 15.51 -5.64 -8.37
CA PRO A 231 14.98 -6.19 -9.62
C PRO A 231 14.28 -7.54 -9.44
N ALA A 232 14.78 -8.42 -8.56
CA ALA A 232 14.11 -9.67 -8.26
C ALA A 232 12.74 -9.45 -7.61
N VAL A 233 12.61 -8.48 -6.71
CA VAL A 233 11.33 -8.17 -6.03
C VAL A 233 10.36 -7.47 -6.98
N TRP A 234 10.81 -6.44 -7.70
CA TRP A 234 9.91 -5.60 -8.50
C TRP A 234 9.44 -6.29 -9.78
N TRP A 235 10.35 -6.90 -10.53
CA TRP A 235 9.96 -7.56 -11.80
C TRP A 235 9.14 -8.83 -11.55
N THR A 236 9.52 -9.64 -10.55
CA THR A 236 8.69 -10.79 -10.13
C THR A 236 7.36 -10.31 -9.58
N GLY A 237 7.37 -9.24 -8.77
CA GLY A 237 6.16 -8.63 -8.22
C GLY A 237 5.19 -8.15 -9.28
N LEU A 238 5.68 -7.51 -10.34
CA LEU A 238 4.88 -7.11 -11.49
C LEU A 238 4.24 -8.33 -12.19
N GLY A 239 5.02 -9.38 -12.45
CA GLY A 239 4.49 -10.62 -13.04
C GLY A 239 3.43 -11.29 -12.18
N CYS A 240 3.65 -11.32 -10.85
CA CYS A 240 2.70 -11.87 -9.89
C CYS A 240 1.44 -11.00 -9.75
N LEU A 241 1.56 -9.68 -9.87
CA LEU A 241 0.41 -8.77 -9.91
C LEU A 241 -0.44 -9.01 -11.15
N ILE A 242 0.17 -9.17 -12.32
CA ILE A 242 -0.54 -9.53 -13.57
C ILE A 242 -1.28 -10.86 -13.36
N TRP A 243 -0.61 -11.86 -12.77
CA TRP A 243 -1.25 -13.12 -12.41
C TRP A 243 -2.46 -12.90 -11.48
N CYS A 244 -2.36 -12.05 -10.45
CA CYS A 244 -3.50 -11.71 -9.58
C CYS A 244 -4.66 -11.09 -10.37
N VAL A 245 -4.39 -10.16 -11.30
CA VAL A 245 -5.42 -9.53 -12.15
C VAL A 245 -6.10 -10.57 -13.03
N VAL A 246 -5.32 -11.42 -13.71
CA VAL A 246 -5.87 -12.51 -14.53
C VAL A 246 -6.76 -13.45 -13.69
N ARG A 247 -6.32 -13.83 -12.50
CA ARG A 247 -7.11 -14.66 -11.58
C ARG A 247 -8.38 -13.96 -11.11
N ALA A 248 -8.33 -12.66 -10.85
CA ALA A 248 -9.51 -11.87 -10.50
C ALA A 248 -10.55 -11.89 -11.64
N VAL A 249 -10.13 -11.65 -12.88
CA VAL A 249 -10.98 -11.67 -14.08
C VAL A 249 -11.57 -13.06 -14.34
N GLN A 250 -10.78 -14.12 -14.14
CA GLN A 250 -11.24 -15.51 -14.26
C GLN A 250 -12.23 -15.94 -13.14
N GLY A 251 -12.57 -15.05 -12.22
CA GLY A 251 -13.51 -15.31 -11.14
C GLY A 251 -12.92 -16.02 -9.92
N TYR A 252 -11.62 -16.27 -9.88
CA TYR A 252 -10.95 -16.83 -8.70
C TYR A 252 -11.03 -15.92 -7.47
N GLY A 253 -11.20 -14.62 -7.64
CA GLY A 253 -11.45 -13.67 -6.57
C GLY A 253 -12.73 -13.95 -5.76
N LYS A 254 -13.66 -14.77 -6.28
CA LYS A 254 -14.81 -15.31 -5.52
C LYS A 254 -14.39 -16.39 -4.53
N ARG A 255 -13.33 -17.16 -4.86
CA ARG A 255 -12.78 -18.25 -4.03
C ARG A 255 -11.74 -17.73 -3.05
N ASP A 256 -10.87 -16.83 -3.50
CA ASP A 256 -9.85 -16.18 -2.68
C ASP A 256 -9.98 -14.65 -2.75
N LYS A 257 -10.63 -14.08 -1.76
CA LYS A 257 -10.86 -12.63 -1.67
C LYS A 257 -9.57 -11.83 -1.48
N ARG A 258 -8.45 -12.47 -1.09
CA ARG A 258 -7.15 -11.81 -0.89
C ARG A 258 -6.62 -11.19 -2.17
N ILE A 259 -6.94 -11.79 -3.32
CA ILE A 259 -6.61 -11.26 -4.65
C ILE A 259 -7.14 -9.82 -4.81
N TRP A 260 -8.39 -9.57 -4.42
CA TRP A 260 -8.99 -8.25 -4.51
C TRP A 260 -8.33 -7.23 -3.57
N TRP A 261 -7.88 -7.66 -2.39
CA TRP A 261 -7.13 -6.79 -1.48
C TRP A 261 -5.83 -6.29 -2.11
N VAL A 262 -5.12 -7.17 -2.78
CA VAL A 262 -3.86 -6.84 -3.46
C VAL A 262 -4.11 -5.96 -4.69
N VAL A 263 -5.05 -6.33 -5.55
CA VAL A 263 -5.34 -5.61 -6.80
C VAL A 263 -5.89 -4.20 -6.50
N ILE A 264 -6.84 -4.07 -5.59
CA ILE A 264 -7.43 -2.77 -5.21
C ILE A 264 -6.37 -1.91 -4.50
N GLY A 265 -5.60 -2.48 -3.58
CA GLY A 265 -4.56 -1.76 -2.87
C GLY A 265 -3.47 -1.25 -3.82
N PHE A 266 -3.02 -2.06 -4.76
CA PHE A 266 -2.10 -1.63 -5.81
C PHE A 266 -2.71 -0.53 -6.68
N ALA A 267 -3.91 -0.76 -7.22
CA ALA A 267 -4.58 0.17 -8.12
C ALA A 267 -4.80 1.54 -7.46
N ALA A 268 -5.21 1.56 -6.20
CA ALA A 268 -5.43 2.81 -5.47
C ALA A 268 -4.15 3.64 -5.30
N ASN A 269 -3.01 2.99 -5.06
CA ASN A 269 -1.73 3.69 -4.85
C ASN A 269 -0.98 3.98 -6.16
N PHE A 270 -1.33 3.33 -7.26
CA PHE A 270 -0.62 3.44 -8.54
C PHE A 270 -1.39 4.21 -9.61
N LEU A 271 -2.69 3.91 -9.84
CA LEU A 271 -3.44 4.50 -10.93
C LEU A 271 -3.60 6.03 -10.86
N PRO A 272 -3.71 6.69 -9.70
CA PRO A 272 -3.81 8.14 -9.67
C PRO A 272 -2.62 8.86 -10.32
N TRP A 273 -1.44 8.25 -10.34
CA TRP A 273 -0.26 8.81 -10.98
C TRP A 273 -0.37 8.97 -12.50
N VAL A 274 -1.28 8.23 -13.15
CA VAL A 274 -1.62 8.41 -14.57
C VAL A 274 -2.16 9.81 -14.86
N LEU A 275 -2.82 10.40 -13.86
CA LEU A 275 -3.48 11.71 -13.96
C LEU A 275 -2.61 12.88 -13.48
N VAL A 276 -1.41 12.59 -12.95
CA VAL A 276 -0.51 13.61 -12.42
C VAL A 276 0.38 14.17 -13.54
N PRO A 277 0.18 15.44 -13.96
CA PRO A 277 0.90 16.00 -15.12
C PRO A 277 2.30 16.55 -14.78
N ARG A 278 2.63 16.68 -13.50
CA ARG A 278 3.91 17.24 -13.04
C ARG A 278 5.05 16.24 -13.11
N VAL A 279 6.27 16.75 -12.92
CA VAL A 279 7.47 15.93 -12.74
C VAL A 279 7.29 14.95 -11.58
N THR A 280 7.57 13.68 -11.86
CA THR A 280 7.46 12.57 -10.91
C THR A 280 8.74 11.72 -10.91
N PHE A 281 8.89 10.89 -9.88
CA PHE A 281 10.10 10.10 -9.65
C PHE A 281 9.75 8.68 -9.18
N VAL A 282 10.65 7.75 -9.37
CA VAL A 282 10.47 6.33 -9.02
C VAL A 282 10.08 6.09 -7.55
N TYR A 283 10.50 6.95 -6.61
CA TYR A 283 10.11 6.78 -5.21
C TYR A 283 8.60 6.92 -4.94
N HIS A 284 7.85 7.55 -5.85
CA HIS A 284 6.39 7.56 -5.74
C HIS A 284 5.78 6.15 -5.86
N TYR A 285 6.49 5.23 -6.49
CA TYR A 285 6.06 3.82 -6.57
C TYR A 285 6.19 3.08 -5.24
N PHE A 286 6.93 3.60 -4.27
CA PHE A 286 7.18 2.95 -2.99
C PHE A 286 5.88 2.59 -2.25
N ALA A 287 4.83 3.42 -2.34
CA ALA A 287 3.52 3.11 -1.78
C ALA A 287 2.83 1.88 -2.41
N SER A 288 3.21 1.51 -3.63
CA SER A 288 2.68 0.35 -4.35
C SER A 288 3.48 -0.93 -4.08
N VAL A 289 4.73 -0.81 -3.61
CA VAL A 289 5.65 -1.93 -3.38
C VAL A 289 5.09 -2.99 -2.41
N PRO A 290 4.46 -2.65 -1.27
CA PRO A 290 3.86 -3.65 -0.40
C PRO A 290 2.85 -4.56 -1.12
N PHE A 291 2.12 -4.03 -2.09
CA PHE A 291 1.08 -4.79 -2.80
C PHE A 291 1.66 -5.72 -3.87
N ILE A 292 2.75 -5.35 -4.56
CA ILE A 292 3.45 -6.29 -5.46
C ILE A 292 4.14 -7.40 -4.69
N ILE A 293 4.65 -7.11 -3.50
CA ILE A 293 5.18 -8.12 -2.58
C ILE A 293 4.07 -9.08 -2.15
N LEU A 294 2.90 -8.57 -1.76
CA LEU A 294 1.75 -9.41 -1.41
C LEU A 294 1.28 -10.26 -2.59
N ALA A 295 1.32 -9.72 -3.82
CA ALA A 295 1.03 -10.49 -5.04
C ALA A 295 2.01 -11.65 -5.22
N THR A 296 3.32 -11.41 -5.01
CA THR A 296 4.36 -12.42 -5.05
C THR A 296 4.12 -13.53 -4.03
N VAL A 297 3.76 -13.16 -2.81
CA VAL A 297 3.48 -14.12 -1.74
C VAL A 297 2.24 -14.95 -2.05
N LEU A 298 1.17 -14.35 -2.59
CA LEU A 298 -0.03 -15.09 -3.03
C LEU A 298 0.28 -16.09 -4.14
N PHE A 299 1.09 -15.68 -5.12
CA PHE A 299 1.52 -16.56 -6.20
C PHE A 299 2.33 -17.73 -5.68
N PHE A 300 3.31 -17.50 -4.81
CA PHE A 300 4.15 -18.56 -4.25
C PHE A 300 3.37 -19.46 -3.27
N GLU A 301 2.37 -18.96 -2.56
CA GLU A 301 1.47 -19.80 -1.75
C GLU A 301 0.66 -20.73 -2.65
N ASP A 302 0.06 -20.20 -3.74
CA ASP A 302 -0.69 -21.01 -4.71
C ASP A 302 0.20 -22.05 -5.40
N LEU A 303 1.44 -21.69 -5.74
CA LEU A 303 2.41 -22.60 -6.33
C LEU A 303 2.83 -23.71 -5.35
N TYR A 304 3.09 -23.35 -4.10
CA TYR A 304 3.47 -24.29 -3.04
C TYR A 304 2.40 -25.33 -2.76
N ASP A 305 1.14 -24.91 -2.76
CA ASP A 305 0.00 -25.81 -2.51
C ASP A 305 -0.26 -26.78 -3.68
N LYS A 306 0.28 -26.49 -4.88
CA LYS A 306 0.05 -27.27 -6.10
C LYS A 306 1.25 -28.09 -6.58
N LYS A 307 2.47 -27.69 -6.21
CA LYS A 307 3.70 -28.23 -6.81
C LYS A 307 4.74 -28.57 -5.75
N THR A 308 5.21 -29.81 -5.76
CA THR A 308 6.23 -30.30 -4.82
C THR A 308 7.59 -29.61 -4.97
N TRP A 309 7.91 -29.15 -6.19
CA TRP A 309 9.15 -28.41 -6.48
C TRP A 309 9.09 -26.92 -6.12
N ALA A 310 7.96 -26.41 -5.62
CA ALA A 310 7.81 -24.99 -5.29
C ALA A 310 8.76 -24.54 -4.16
N LYS A 311 8.96 -25.37 -3.14
CA LYS A 311 9.81 -25.04 -1.99
C LYS A 311 11.24 -24.64 -2.38
N PRO A 312 12.01 -25.46 -3.15
CA PRO A 312 13.35 -25.05 -3.58
C PRO A 312 13.35 -23.79 -4.47
N VAL A 313 12.33 -23.59 -5.30
CA VAL A 313 12.20 -22.37 -6.11
C VAL A 313 12.02 -21.14 -5.24
N ILE A 314 11.16 -21.19 -4.21
CA ILE A 314 10.96 -20.10 -3.27
C ILE A 314 12.26 -19.78 -2.51
N ILE A 315 12.97 -20.81 -2.05
CA ILE A 315 14.26 -20.64 -1.36
C ILE A 315 15.29 -20.02 -2.32
N GLY A 316 15.40 -20.52 -3.55
CA GLY A 316 16.29 -19.97 -4.57
C GLY A 316 15.98 -18.52 -4.89
N PHE A 317 14.70 -18.15 -4.97
CA PHE A 317 14.27 -16.77 -5.14
C PHE A 317 14.68 -15.88 -3.95
N MET A 318 14.51 -16.35 -2.73
CA MET A 318 14.95 -15.62 -1.53
C MET A 318 16.47 -15.40 -1.53
N VAL A 319 17.23 -16.42 -1.90
CA VAL A 319 18.71 -16.33 -2.04
C VAL A 319 19.08 -15.29 -3.10
N LEU A 320 18.40 -15.29 -4.25
CA LEU A 320 18.61 -14.30 -5.31
C LEU A 320 18.34 -12.87 -4.81
N VAL A 321 17.23 -12.65 -4.08
CA VAL A 321 16.89 -11.34 -3.51
C VAL A 321 17.99 -10.83 -2.58
N VAL A 322 18.52 -11.69 -1.69
CA VAL A 322 19.62 -11.32 -0.78
C VAL A 322 20.93 -11.11 -1.55
N ALA A 323 21.23 -11.95 -2.52
CA ALA A 323 22.45 -11.81 -3.33
C ALA A 323 22.47 -10.47 -4.08
N LEU A 324 21.34 -10.09 -4.69
CA LEU A 324 21.22 -8.78 -5.34
C LEU A 324 21.30 -7.64 -4.32
N TYR A 325 20.66 -7.78 -3.16
CA TYR A 325 20.74 -6.77 -2.11
C TYR A 325 22.20 -6.56 -1.65
N ALA A 326 22.95 -7.62 -1.42
CA ALA A 326 24.35 -7.53 -1.05
C ALA A 326 25.21 -6.92 -2.16
N LEU A 327 24.96 -7.29 -3.42
CA LEU A 327 25.66 -6.78 -4.59
C LEU A 327 25.44 -5.27 -4.78
N PHE A 328 24.22 -4.80 -4.62
CA PHE A 328 23.84 -3.39 -4.77
C PHE A 328 24.03 -2.57 -3.48
N TYR A 329 24.32 -3.19 -2.35
CA TYR A 329 24.39 -2.51 -1.05
C TYR A 329 25.28 -1.26 -1.03
N PRO A 330 26.49 -1.24 -1.67
CA PRO A 330 27.32 -0.05 -1.70
C PRO A 330 26.62 1.17 -2.34
N VAL A 331 25.95 0.98 -3.49
CA VAL A 331 25.26 2.08 -4.20
C VAL A 331 23.96 2.51 -3.51
N LEU A 332 23.43 1.69 -2.62
CA LEU A 332 22.25 2.06 -1.79
C LEU A 332 22.65 2.82 -0.52
N THR A 333 23.92 2.73 -0.12
CA THR A 333 24.35 3.20 1.20
C THR A 333 25.48 4.22 1.17
N GLY A 334 26.08 4.46 0.00
CA GLY A 334 27.20 5.38 -0.13
C GLY A 334 28.53 4.79 0.37
N ILE A 335 28.62 3.47 0.57
CA ILE A 335 29.89 2.83 0.88
C ILE A 335 30.79 2.90 -0.38
N PRO A 336 32.08 3.33 -0.23
CA PRO A 336 32.99 3.35 -1.36
C PRO A 336 33.13 2.00 -2.05
N MET A 337 33.07 2.01 -3.37
CA MET A 337 33.26 0.82 -4.23
C MET A 337 34.13 1.17 -5.42
N THR A 338 34.68 0.17 -6.08
CA THR A 338 35.45 0.41 -7.31
C THR A 338 34.53 0.83 -8.45
N SER A 339 35.04 1.67 -9.36
CA SER A 339 34.30 2.05 -10.58
C SER A 339 33.92 0.84 -11.43
N PHE A 340 34.74 -0.23 -11.39
CA PHE A 340 34.43 -1.50 -12.04
C PHE A 340 33.18 -2.13 -11.41
N HIS A 341 33.10 -2.22 -10.07
CA HIS A 341 31.91 -2.74 -9.40
C HIS A 341 30.67 -1.90 -9.78
N ALA A 342 30.77 -0.58 -9.70
CA ALA A 342 29.67 0.30 -10.09
C ALA A 342 29.20 0.07 -11.54
N SER A 343 30.14 -0.17 -12.48
CA SER A 343 29.78 -0.47 -13.87
C SER A 343 29.01 -1.78 -14.05
N LEU A 344 29.32 -2.81 -13.24
CA LEU A 344 28.60 -4.08 -13.25
C LEU A 344 27.14 -3.95 -12.76
N LEU A 345 26.86 -2.96 -11.90
CA LEU A 345 25.52 -2.71 -11.39
C LEU A 345 24.64 -1.96 -12.40
N LYS A 346 25.20 -1.33 -13.40
CA LYS A 346 24.46 -0.56 -14.40
C LYS A 346 23.84 -1.47 -15.47
N TRP A 347 22.75 -2.17 -15.10
CA TRP A 347 22.07 -3.10 -16.00
C TRP A 347 21.25 -2.39 -17.09
N LEU A 348 20.73 -1.19 -16.79
CA LEU A 348 20.02 -0.38 -17.77
C LEU A 348 20.82 0.90 -18.08
N PRO A 349 20.88 1.34 -19.34
CA PRO A 349 21.59 2.58 -19.72
C PRO A 349 21.10 3.82 -18.98
N SER A 350 19.83 3.82 -18.59
CA SER A 350 19.16 4.90 -17.86
C SER A 350 19.46 4.92 -16.36
N TRP A 351 20.13 3.90 -15.82
CA TRP A 351 20.54 3.91 -14.41
C TRP A 351 21.79 4.76 -14.21
N THR A 352 21.66 5.82 -13.41
CA THR A 352 22.78 6.63 -12.94
C THR A 352 23.17 6.18 -11.56
N LEU A 353 24.33 5.57 -11.43
CA LEU A 353 24.81 4.99 -10.17
C LEU A 353 26.10 5.64 -9.68
N TYR A 354 26.78 6.41 -10.53
CA TYR A 354 28.01 7.12 -10.24
C TYR A 354 28.27 8.21 -11.27
#